data_91e56496225c9c8302487bdb7479ba1e
#
_entry.id   91e56496225c9c8302487bdb7479ba1e
#
_cell.length_a   1.000
_cell.length_b   1.000
_cell.length_c   1.000
_cell.angle_alpha   90.00
_cell.angle_beta   90.00
_cell.angle_gamma   90.00
#
_symmetry.space_group_name_H-M   'P 1'
#
loop_
_entity.id
_entity.type
_entity.pdbx_description
1 polymer ?
#
loop_
_entity_poly.entity_id
_entity_poly.type
_entity_poly.pdbx_seq_one_letter_code
_entity_poly.pdbx_strand_id
1 'polypeptide(L)'
;MIHNLQGIHETVDYKADTQICLYYNKEAENYPPHWHPSFEVIMPVINDYRVVCGHNDYLIKEGEILVICPCILHELFAPATGERIIFQPSLNHIKLKELDLITPLLSPAILVTKEEYPQVYEHIHRLMLEIKDEYMNFTTYSEISIIAKFLEIFVDIGRNHKAFHQQDGDRDIHHQKEYMEKFLFITDYISNHFSENLTLEEVASLAGFSKYHFA
;
A
#
# COMPACT_ATOMS: atom_id res chain seq x y z
N MET A 1 -7.55 12.53 10.66
CA MET A 1 -8.82 12.88 9.96
C MET A 1 -8.60 12.81 8.46
N ILE A 2 -9.42 12.07 7.73
CA ILE A 2 -9.40 12.10 6.25
C ILE A 2 -10.02 13.43 5.84
N HIS A 3 -9.21 14.35 5.31
CA HIS A 3 -9.67 15.69 4.99
C HIS A 3 -10.38 15.80 3.63
N ASN A 4 -10.12 14.87 2.72
CA ASN A 4 -10.55 14.98 1.31
C ASN A 4 -11.23 13.69 0.81
N LEU A 5 -12.32 13.28 1.46
CA LEU A 5 -13.11 12.11 1.06
C LEU A 5 -14.24 12.53 0.10
N GLN A 6 -14.25 11.96 -1.12
CA GLN A 6 -15.33 12.09 -2.09
C GLN A 6 -16.00 10.73 -2.31
N GLY A 7 -17.13 10.50 -1.68
CA GLY A 7 -17.74 9.18 -1.59
C GLY A 7 -16.85 8.24 -0.79
N ILE A 8 -16.25 7.24 -1.43
CA ILE A 8 -15.28 6.31 -0.85
C ILE A 8 -13.84 6.56 -1.36
N HIS A 9 -13.61 7.57 -2.18
CA HIS A 9 -12.28 7.93 -2.70
C HIS A 9 -11.67 9.01 -1.83
N GLU A 10 -10.49 8.73 -1.28
CA GLU A 10 -9.66 9.70 -0.57
C GLU A 10 -8.64 10.34 -1.53
N THR A 11 -8.59 11.66 -1.54
CA THR A 11 -7.45 12.39 -2.13
C THR A 11 -6.41 12.58 -1.04
N VAL A 12 -5.28 11.88 -1.16
CA VAL A 12 -4.18 11.96 -0.18
C VAL A 12 -3.57 13.35 -0.18
N ASP A 13 -3.45 13.95 1.00
CA ASP A 13 -2.88 15.29 1.20
C ASP A 13 -1.35 15.17 1.38
N TYR A 14 -0.65 15.00 0.26
CA TYR A 14 0.81 14.92 0.28
C TYR A 14 1.45 16.20 0.80
N LYS A 15 2.58 16.08 1.49
CA LYS A 15 3.39 17.23 1.83
C LYS A 15 3.76 18.01 0.56
N ALA A 16 3.68 19.34 0.63
CA ALA A 16 3.91 20.23 -0.54
C ALA A 16 5.15 19.84 -1.35
N ASP A 17 4.95 19.74 -2.66
CA ASP A 17 5.98 19.35 -3.64
C ASP A 17 6.58 17.94 -3.45
N THR A 18 5.85 17.04 -2.77
CA THR A 18 6.28 15.65 -2.54
C THR A 18 5.21 14.63 -2.92
N GLN A 19 5.57 13.35 -2.87
CA GLN A 19 4.68 12.19 -3.08
C GLN A 19 4.51 11.37 -1.79
N ILE A 20 4.68 12.00 -0.63
CA ILE A 20 4.57 11.36 0.68
C ILE A 20 3.68 12.14 1.63
N CYS A 21 2.88 11.41 2.40
CA CYS A 21 2.12 11.90 3.53
C CYS A 21 2.38 11.01 4.74
N LEU A 22 2.57 11.60 5.93
CA LEU A 22 2.72 10.85 7.16
C LEU A 22 2.00 11.56 8.30
N TYR A 23 1.18 10.80 9.01
CA TYR A 23 0.53 11.22 10.24
C TYR A 23 1.12 10.45 11.43
N TYR A 24 1.54 11.16 12.45
CA TYR A 24 1.69 10.59 13.79
C TYR A 24 0.39 10.87 14.54
N ASN A 25 -0.55 9.93 14.41
CA ASN A 25 -1.94 10.11 14.80
C ASN A 25 -2.16 9.64 16.25
N LYS A 26 -2.86 10.47 17.04
CA LYS A 26 -3.25 10.21 18.44
C LYS A 26 -4.77 10.27 18.64
N GLU A 27 -5.53 10.48 17.58
CA GLU A 27 -6.95 10.68 17.63
C GLU A 27 -7.70 9.35 17.78
N ALA A 28 -8.73 9.31 18.64
CA ALA A 28 -9.63 8.18 18.79
C ALA A 28 -10.77 8.26 17.76
N GLU A 29 -10.43 8.39 16.49
CA GLU A 29 -11.39 8.55 15.40
C GLU A 29 -11.28 7.40 14.40
N ASN A 30 -12.41 6.79 14.07
CA ASN A 30 -12.48 5.78 13.03
C ASN A 30 -12.47 6.46 11.65
N TYR A 31 -11.89 5.78 10.68
CA TYR A 31 -11.95 6.19 9.28
C TYR A 31 -12.89 5.27 8.53
N PRO A 32 -13.94 5.81 7.87
CA PRO A 32 -14.92 5.00 7.15
C PRO A 32 -14.27 4.28 5.96
N PRO A 33 -14.98 3.29 5.34
CA PRO A 33 -14.49 2.61 4.16
C PRO A 33 -14.05 3.59 3.06
N HIS A 34 -12.79 3.50 2.65
CA HIS A 34 -12.20 4.36 1.62
C HIS A 34 -11.07 3.65 0.89
N TRP A 35 -10.65 4.24 -0.22
CA TRP A 35 -9.48 3.80 -1.00
C TRP A 35 -8.75 5.00 -1.60
N HIS A 36 -7.47 4.83 -1.89
CA HIS A 36 -6.60 5.81 -2.55
C HIS A 36 -5.52 5.10 -3.40
N PRO A 37 -4.87 5.79 -4.37
CA PRO A 37 -3.90 5.18 -5.28
C PRO A 37 -2.49 5.01 -4.67
N SER A 38 -2.29 5.36 -3.41
CA SER A 38 -1.02 5.21 -2.68
C SER A 38 -0.98 3.90 -1.92
N PHE A 39 0.22 3.46 -1.53
CA PHE A 39 0.34 2.52 -0.42
C PHE A 39 -0.12 3.19 0.89
N GLU A 40 -0.55 2.38 1.86
CA GLU A 40 -0.70 2.84 3.23
C GLU A 40 0.03 1.88 4.17
N VAL A 41 0.88 2.44 5.04
CA VAL A 41 1.62 1.68 6.03
C VAL A 41 1.19 2.15 7.41
N ILE A 42 0.68 1.23 8.22
CA ILE A 42 0.19 1.52 9.56
C ILE A 42 1.06 0.79 10.58
N MET A 43 1.58 1.52 11.56
CA MET A 43 2.31 0.96 12.69
C MET A 43 1.79 1.57 14.00
N PRO A 44 1.03 0.82 14.82
CA PRO A 44 0.70 1.24 16.18
C PRO A 44 1.96 1.38 17.03
N VAL A 45 2.04 2.49 17.78
CA VAL A 45 3.14 2.76 18.72
C VAL A 45 2.66 2.56 20.16
N ILE A 46 1.39 2.87 20.42
CA ILE A 46 0.71 2.66 21.70
C ILE A 46 -0.68 2.14 21.42
N ASN A 47 -1.04 1.02 22.02
CA ASN A 47 -2.28 0.26 21.84
C ASN A 47 -2.47 -0.31 20.44
N ASP A 48 -3.19 -1.43 20.37
CA ASP A 48 -3.49 -2.13 19.13
C ASP A 48 -4.44 -1.33 18.25
N TYR A 49 -4.37 -1.57 16.94
CA TYR A 49 -5.17 -0.89 15.95
C TYR A 49 -5.86 -1.89 15.02
N ARG A 50 -7.16 -1.74 14.79
CA ARG A 50 -7.91 -2.66 13.92
C ARG A 50 -8.12 -2.04 12.54
N VAL A 51 -7.88 -2.86 11.51
CA VAL A 51 -8.06 -2.47 10.09
C VAL A 51 -8.78 -3.57 9.35
N VAL A 52 -9.79 -3.21 8.57
CA VAL A 52 -10.48 -4.11 7.64
C VAL A 52 -10.07 -3.76 6.21
N CYS A 53 -9.47 -4.72 5.48
CA CYS A 53 -9.09 -4.58 4.08
C CYS A 53 -9.84 -5.62 3.25
N GLY A 54 -10.80 -5.18 2.45
CA GLY A 54 -11.67 -6.09 1.70
C GLY A 54 -12.41 -7.06 2.64
N HIS A 55 -12.06 -8.34 2.58
CA HIS A 55 -12.65 -9.40 3.44
C HIS A 55 -11.78 -9.77 4.64
N ASN A 56 -10.59 -9.19 4.77
CA ASN A 56 -9.63 -9.51 5.83
C ASN A 56 -9.75 -8.49 6.97
N ASP A 57 -9.72 -9.01 8.19
CA ASP A 57 -9.79 -8.24 9.44
C ASP A 57 -8.45 -8.39 10.18
N TYR A 58 -7.72 -7.29 10.33
CA TYR A 58 -6.40 -7.25 10.95
C TYR A 58 -6.47 -6.54 12.30
N LEU A 59 -6.04 -7.23 13.37
CA LEU A 59 -5.69 -6.60 14.63
C LEU A 59 -4.17 -6.42 14.65
N ILE A 60 -3.72 -5.20 14.44
CA ILE A 60 -2.30 -4.83 14.40
C ILE A 60 -1.87 -4.51 15.83
N LYS A 61 -0.97 -5.28 16.41
CA LYS A 61 -0.44 -5.03 17.75
C LYS A 61 0.62 -3.94 17.74
N GLU A 62 0.94 -3.42 18.92
CA GLU A 62 2.04 -2.45 19.08
C GLU A 62 3.33 -2.93 18.40
N GLY A 63 3.88 -2.09 17.54
CA GLY A 63 5.10 -2.36 16.77
C GLY A 63 4.93 -3.24 15.54
N GLU A 64 3.80 -3.93 15.34
CA GLU A 64 3.51 -4.63 14.08
C GLU A 64 3.22 -3.64 12.96
N ILE A 65 3.50 -4.02 11.72
CA ILE A 65 3.37 -3.13 10.57
C ILE A 65 2.43 -3.76 9.55
N LEU A 66 1.32 -3.06 9.22
CA LEU A 66 0.44 -3.42 8.12
C LEU A 66 0.78 -2.59 6.90
N VAL A 67 1.05 -3.24 5.77
CA VAL A 67 1.23 -2.58 4.47
C VAL A 67 0.01 -2.89 3.61
N ILE A 68 -0.79 -1.88 3.28
CA ILE A 68 -1.97 -1.95 2.42
C ILE A 68 -1.55 -1.53 1.01
N CYS A 69 -1.95 -2.33 0.01
CA CYS A 69 -1.67 -2.04 -1.38
C CYS A 69 -2.53 -0.90 -1.93
N PRO A 70 -2.08 -0.21 -3.00
CA PRO A 70 -2.85 0.84 -3.67
C PRO A 70 -4.23 0.34 -4.12
N CYS A 71 -5.21 1.25 -4.10
CA CYS A 71 -6.59 1.02 -4.58
C CYS A 71 -7.37 -0.06 -3.82
N ILE A 72 -6.90 -0.51 -2.67
CA ILE A 72 -7.64 -1.45 -1.81
C ILE A 72 -8.63 -0.69 -0.94
N LEU A 73 -9.89 -1.13 -0.94
CA LEU A 73 -10.91 -0.62 -0.03
C LEU A 73 -10.57 -1.07 1.39
N HIS A 74 -10.42 -0.11 2.31
CA HIS A 74 -10.11 -0.38 3.71
C HIS A 74 -10.84 0.57 4.66
N GLU A 75 -10.97 0.13 5.92
CA GLU A 75 -11.63 0.84 7.01
C GLU A 75 -10.78 0.72 8.26
N LEU A 76 -10.66 1.83 9.03
CA LEU A 76 -9.79 1.90 10.19
C LEU A 76 -10.60 2.14 11.46
N PHE A 77 -10.29 1.37 12.53
CA PHE A 77 -10.97 1.44 13.82
C PHE A 77 -9.97 1.80 14.91
N ALA A 78 -10.05 3.04 15.38
CA ALA A 78 -9.17 3.53 16.42
C ALA A 78 -9.58 3.05 17.82
N PRO A 79 -8.62 2.67 18.68
CA PRO A 79 -8.90 2.49 20.09
C PRO A 79 -9.23 3.84 20.75
N ALA A 80 -9.83 3.79 21.95
CA ALA A 80 -10.19 5.00 22.71
C ALA A 80 -8.97 5.88 23.06
N THR A 81 -7.78 5.28 23.13
CA THR A 81 -6.49 5.95 23.31
C THR A 81 -5.44 5.22 22.49
N GLY A 82 -4.37 5.89 22.08
CA GLY A 82 -3.28 5.25 21.36
C GLY A 82 -2.52 6.22 20.48
N GLU A 83 -1.39 5.75 19.98
CA GLU A 83 -0.54 6.48 19.03
C GLU A 83 -0.15 5.56 17.89
N ARG A 84 -0.13 6.06 16.67
CA ARG A 84 0.20 5.28 15.47
C ARG A 84 0.83 6.13 14.39
N ILE A 85 1.70 5.51 13.62
CA ILE A 85 2.21 6.05 12.36
C ILE A 85 1.27 5.57 11.27
N ILE A 86 0.77 6.49 10.44
CA ILE A 86 0.09 6.23 9.19
C ILE A 86 0.90 6.91 8.11
N PHE A 87 1.50 6.14 7.20
CA PHE A 87 2.37 6.62 6.15
C PHE A 87 1.80 6.25 4.78
N GLN A 88 1.58 7.24 3.93
CA GLN A 88 0.97 7.10 2.60
C GLN A 88 1.97 7.56 1.52
N PRO A 89 2.87 6.70 1.04
CA PRO A 89 3.76 7.00 -0.08
C PRO A 89 3.11 6.68 -1.42
N SER A 90 3.27 7.56 -2.40
CA SER A 90 2.98 7.27 -3.80
C SER A 90 4.26 6.86 -4.53
N LEU A 91 4.26 5.67 -5.12
CA LEU A 91 5.35 5.17 -5.97
C LEU A 91 5.03 5.28 -7.47
N ASN A 92 3.96 5.97 -7.86
CA ASN A 92 3.46 6.04 -9.24
C ASN A 92 4.50 6.58 -10.24
N HIS A 93 5.47 7.36 -9.78
CA HIS A 93 6.54 7.90 -10.62
C HIS A 93 7.81 7.03 -10.62
N ILE A 94 7.84 5.95 -9.83
CA ILE A 94 8.99 5.05 -9.72
C ILE A 94 8.73 3.81 -10.58
N LYS A 95 9.40 3.74 -11.72
CA LYS A 95 9.28 2.61 -12.66
C LYS A 95 10.30 1.53 -12.34
N LEU A 96 9.98 0.64 -11.41
CA LEU A 96 10.76 -0.56 -11.08
C LEU A 96 9.91 -1.80 -11.35
N LYS A 97 10.36 -2.68 -12.24
CA LYS A 97 9.65 -3.94 -12.56
C LYS A 97 9.43 -4.82 -11.33
N GLU A 98 10.31 -4.74 -10.36
CA GLU A 98 10.22 -5.48 -9.11
C GLU A 98 9.01 -5.04 -8.28
N LEU A 99 8.62 -3.76 -8.31
CA LEU A 99 7.40 -3.27 -7.66
C LEU A 99 6.14 -3.85 -8.31
N ASP A 100 6.15 -3.96 -9.64
CA ASP A 100 5.05 -4.56 -10.41
C ASP A 100 4.90 -6.06 -10.09
N LEU A 101 5.97 -6.73 -9.68
CA LEU A 101 5.97 -8.14 -9.30
C LEU A 101 5.57 -8.37 -7.85
N ILE A 102 6.01 -7.50 -6.93
CA ILE A 102 5.79 -7.69 -5.50
C ILE A 102 4.41 -7.22 -5.05
N THR A 103 3.91 -6.11 -5.60
CA THR A 103 2.62 -5.52 -5.19
C THR A 103 1.45 -6.52 -5.22
N PRO A 104 1.26 -7.35 -6.28
CA PRO A 104 0.21 -8.37 -6.29
C PRO A 104 0.33 -9.41 -5.20
N LEU A 105 1.56 -9.76 -4.83
CA LEU A 105 1.84 -10.77 -3.81
C LEU A 105 1.57 -10.24 -2.39
N LEU A 106 1.59 -8.92 -2.22
CA LEU A 106 1.26 -8.26 -0.96
C LEU A 106 -0.25 -7.95 -0.85
N SER A 107 -0.99 -8.03 -1.96
CA SER A 107 -2.40 -7.65 -2.03
C SER A 107 -3.31 -8.62 -1.25
N PRO A 108 -4.37 -8.13 -0.58
CA PRO A 108 -4.75 -6.73 -0.42
C PRO A 108 -3.86 -5.98 0.58
N ALA A 109 -3.33 -6.67 1.56
CA ALA A 109 -2.44 -6.12 2.58
C ALA A 109 -1.59 -7.22 3.20
N ILE A 110 -0.43 -6.87 3.73
CA ILE A 110 0.47 -7.78 4.44
C ILE A 110 0.74 -7.27 5.85
N LEU A 111 0.60 -8.16 6.84
CA LEU A 111 0.94 -7.88 8.22
C LEU A 111 2.35 -8.41 8.53
N VAL A 112 3.26 -7.51 8.84
CA VAL A 112 4.64 -7.82 9.22
C VAL A 112 4.71 -7.93 10.73
N THR A 113 4.90 -9.15 11.22
CA THR A 113 5.06 -9.49 12.64
C THR A 113 6.42 -10.11 12.90
N LYS A 114 6.82 -10.15 14.16
CA LYS A 114 8.06 -10.81 14.56
C LYS A 114 8.01 -12.34 14.33
N GLU A 115 6.83 -12.94 14.42
CA GLU A 115 6.60 -14.37 14.20
C GLU A 115 6.70 -14.74 12.72
N GLU A 116 6.13 -13.93 11.83
CA GLU A 116 6.13 -14.21 10.40
C GLU A 116 7.43 -13.78 9.70
N TYR A 117 8.08 -12.72 10.19
CA TYR A 117 9.28 -12.12 9.61
C TYR A 117 10.44 -11.99 10.62
N PRO A 118 10.81 -13.07 11.35
CA PRO A 118 11.75 -12.99 12.48
C PRO A 118 13.13 -12.43 12.09
N GLN A 119 13.53 -12.59 10.83
CA GLN A 119 14.86 -12.18 10.35
C GLN A 119 14.95 -10.67 10.02
N VAL A 120 13.83 -10.06 9.61
CA VAL A 120 13.81 -8.67 9.10
C VAL A 120 12.89 -7.75 9.88
N TYR A 121 12.05 -8.26 10.77
CA TYR A 121 11.09 -7.46 11.54
C TYR A 121 11.75 -6.28 12.26
N GLU A 122 12.82 -6.51 13.01
CA GLU A 122 13.51 -5.45 13.77
C GLU A 122 14.11 -4.37 12.83
N HIS A 123 14.52 -4.78 11.62
CA HIS A 123 15.01 -3.84 10.61
C HIS A 123 13.86 -3.00 10.04
N ILE A 124 12.77 -3.63 9.63
CA ILE A 124 11.59 -2.95 9.09
C ILE A 124 10.99 -1.99 10.13
N HIS A 125 10.86 -2.44 11.38
CA HIS A 125 10.38 -1.61 12.48
C HIS A 125 11.25 -0.36 12.67
N ARG A 126 12.59 -0.51 12.66
CA ARG A 126 13.52 0.62 12.73
C ARG A 126 13.37 1.57 11.55
N LEU A 127 13.26 1.05 10.32
CA LEU A 127 13.05 1.87 9.13
C LEU A 127 11.77 2.72 9.24
N MET A 128 10.68 2.17 9.78
CA MET A 128 9.45 2.93 10.02
C MET A 128 9.63 4.09 11.00
N LEU A 129 10.39 3.88 12.08
CA LEU A 129 10.72 4.96 13.01
C LEU A 129 11.62 6.03 12.37
N GLU A 130 12.62 5.62 11.59
CA GLU A 130 13.49 6.53 10.85
C GLU A 130 12.72 7.33 9.79
N ILE A 131 11.77 6.72 9.08
CA ILE A 131 10.85 7.40 8.15
C ILE A 131 10.07 8.48 8.89
N LYS A 132 9.47 8.13 10.04
CA LYS A 132 8.73 9.09 10.87
C LYS A 132 9.64 10.26 11.31
N ASP A 133 10.82 9.96 11.83
CA ASP A 133 11.73 10.99 12.35
C ASP A 133 12.24 11.90 11.22
N GLU A 134 12.58 11.35 10.04
CA GLU A 134 12.96 12.11 8.85
C GLU A 134 11.81 12.99 8.34
N TYR A 135 10.57 12.48 8.34
CA TYR A 135 9.40 13.26 7.92
C TYR A 135 9.10 14.42 8.87
N MET A 136 9.23 14.22 10.19
CA MET A 136 9.02 15.25 11.21
C MET A 136 10.11 16.33 11.18
N ASN A 137 11.34 15.98 10.79
CA ASN A 137 12.48 16.88 10.67
C ASN A 137 12.88 17.13 9.21
N PHE A 138 11.89 17.35 8.35
CA PHE A 138 12.01 17.39 6.90
C PHE A 138 13.02 18.44 6.41
N THR A 139 13.98 18.02 5.59
CA THR A 139 15.05 18.86 5.01
C THR A 139 15.22 18.58 3.52
N THR A 140 16.21 19.18 2.88
CA THR A 140 16.58 18.85 1.50
C THR A 140 16.94 17.35 1.39
N TYR A 141 16.39 16.67 0.40
CA TYR A 141 16.54 15.23 0.14
C TYR A 141 15.81 14.28 1.13
N SER A 142 15.02 14.78 2.07
CA SER A 142 14.27 13.93 3.00
C SER A 142 13.28 13.00 2.26
N GLU A 143 12.62 13.48 1.21
CA GLU A 143 11.73 12.61 0.41
C GLU A 143 12.49 11.43 -0.20
N ILE A 144 13.66 11.67 -0.81
CA ILE A 144 14.49 10.59 -1.38
C ILE A 144 14.92 9.62 -0.28
N SER A 145 15.33 10.12 0.89
CA SER A 145 15.71 9.31 2.04
C SER A 145 14.55 8.44 2.53
N ILE A 146 13.35 9.00 2.64
CA ILE A 146 12.13 8.29 3.06
C ILE A 146 11.74 7.22 2.05
N ILE A 147 11.70 7.55 0.77
CA ILE A 147 11.35 6.60 -0.30
C ILE A 147 12.38 5.46 -0.39
N ALA A 148 13.69 5.76 -0.23
CA ALA A 148 14.72 4.72 -0.22
C ALA A 148 14.51 3.71 0.92
N LYS A 149 14.21 4.20 2.14
CA LYS A 149 13.88 3.34 3.29
C LYS A 149 12.61 2.50 3.04
N PHE A 150 11.60 3.11 2.42
CA PHE A 150 10.38 2.39 2.08
C PHE A 150 10.63 1.28 1.04
N LEU A 151 11.44 1.54 0.02
CA LEU A 151 11.86 0.51 -0.95
C LEU A 151 12.67 -0.60 -0.28
N GLU A 152 13.48 -0.28 0.73
CA GLU A 152 14.23 -1.28 1.52
C GLU A 152 13.26 -2.20 2.29
N ILE A 153 12.16 -1.66 2.85
CA ILE A 153 11.08 -2.46 3.46
C ILE A 153 10.51 -3.46 2.44
N PHE A 154 10.26 -3.04 1.20
CA PHE A 154 9.78 -3.95 0.15
C PHE A 154 10.80 -5.06 -0.18
N VAL A 155 12.07 -4.73 -0.22
CA VAL A 155 13.15 -5.72 -0.46
C VAL A 155 13.18 -6.75 0.67
N ASP A 156 13.05 -6.31 1.92
CA ASP A 156 13.06 -7.20 3.08
C ASP A 156 11.83 -8.11 3.10
N ILE A 157 10.64 -7.56 2.88
CA ILE A 157 9.41 -8.35 2.78
C ILE A 157 9.54 -9.34 1.61
N GLY A 158 9.89 -8.87 0.41
CA GLY A 158 9.98 -9.68 -0.79
C GLY A 158 10.93 -10.86 -0.63
N ARG A 159 12.11 -10.66 -0.05
CA ARG A 159 13.11 -11.71 0.16
C ARG A 159 12.72 -12.74 1.23
N ASN A 160 11.83 -12.39 2.15
CA ASN A 160 11.46 -13.22 3.28
C ASN A 160 10.00 -13.72 3.23
N HIS A 161 9.22 -13.32 2.23
CA HIS A 161 7.84 -13.76 2.09
C HIS A 161 7.78 -15.24 1.66
N LYS A 162 7.02 -16.05 2.39
CA LYS A 162 6.94 -17.51 2.18
C LYS A 162 6.49 -17.90 0.78
N ALA A 163 5.60 -17.13 0.14
CA ALA A 163 5.12 -17.41 -1.22
C ALA A 163 6.24 -17.36 -2.28
N PHE A 164 7.34 -16.63 -2.05
CA PHE A 164 8.49 -16.62 -2.96
C PHE A 164 9.40 -17.84 -2.82
N HIS A 165 9.29 -18.57 -1.71
CA HIS A 165 10.13 -19.72 -1.39
C HIS A 165 9.43 -21.08 -1.61
N GLN A 166 8.11 -21.07 -1.84
CA GLN A 166 7.36 -22.30 -2.14
C GLN A 166 7.35 -22.54 -3.65
N GLN A 167 8.15 -23.49 -4.12
CA GLN A 167 8.21 -23.92 -5.53
C GLN A 167 6.93 -24.63 -6.03
N ASP A 168 5.95 -24.89 -5.17
CA ASP A 168 4.74 -25.65 -5.50
C ASP A 168 3.51 -24.80 -5.88
N GLY A 169 3.61 -23.45 -5.84
CA GLY A 169 2.51 -22.53 -6.12
C GLY A 169 2.48 -21.92 -7.53
N ASP A 170 3.20 -22.51 -8.49
CA ASP A 170 3.50 -21.91 -9.80
C ASP A 170 2.27 -21.49 -10.63
N ARG A 171 1.11 -22.15 -10.46
CA ARG A 171 -0.11 -21.83 -11.24
C ARG A 171 -0.85 -20.60 -10.72
N ASP A 172 -1.00 -20.44 -9.41
CA ASP A 172 -1.73 -19.30 -8.83
C ASP A 172 -0.91 -18.01 -8.93
N ILE A 173 0.40 -18.09 -8.69
CA ILE A 173 1.32 -16.96 -8.86
C ILE A 173 1.39 -16.52 -10.33
N HIS A 174 1.41 -17.48 -11.27
CA HIS A 174 1.42 -17.17 -12.70
C HIS A 174 0.13 -16.50 -13.15
N HIS A 175 -1.03 -16.95 -12.68
CA HIS A 175 -2.31 -16.29 -12.95
C HIS A 175 -2.40 -14.90 -12.35
N GLN A 176 -2.00 -14.72 -11.09
CA GLN A 176 -1.97 -13.40 -10.44
C GLN A 176 -1.04 -12.45 -11.19
N LYS A 177 0.14 -12.91 -11.60
CA LYS A 177 1.08 -12.14 -12.42
C LYS A 177 0.48 -11.73 -13.76
N GLU A 178 -0.16 -12.67 -14.47
CA GLU A 178 -0.81 -12.38 -15.75
C GLU A 178 -1.94 -11.35 -15.62
N TYR A 179 -2.78 -11.47 -14.57
CA TYR A 179 -3.81 -10.48 -14.27
C TYR A 179 -3.21 -9.10 -13.99
N MET A 180 -2.13 -9.04 -13.23
CA MET A 180 -1.48 -7.78 -12.90
C MET A 180 -0.82 -7.12 -14.10
N GLU A 181 -0.12 -7.88 -14.94
CA GLU A 181 0.45 -7.36 -16.19
C GLU A 181 -0.64 -6.75 -17.09
N LYS A 182 -1.81 -7.39 -17.16
CA LYS A 182 -2.98 -6.85 -17.86
C LYS A 182 -3.52 -5.57 -17.22
N PHE A 183 -3.61 -5.51 -15.90
CA PHE A 183 -4.04 -4.31 -15.17
C PHE A 183 -3.08 -3.13 -15.37
N LEU A 184 -1.79 -3.36 -15.25
CA LEU A 184 -0.77 -2.33 -15.47
C LEU A 184 -0.79 -1.83 -16.91
N PHE A 185 -0.90 -2.74 -17.88
CA PHE A 185 -1.05 -2.39 -19.28
C PHE A 185 -2.28 -1.50 -19.54
N ILE A 186 -3.42 -1.82 -18.92
CA ILE A 186 -4.66 -1.05 -19.06
C ILE A 186 -4.51 0.32 -18.41
N THR A 187 -3.93 0.39 -17.23
CA THR A 187 -3.74 1.64 -16.51
C THR A 187 -2.82 2.58 -17.31
N ASP A 188 -1.73 2.04 -17.85
CA ASP A 188 -0.81 2.79 -18.73
C ASP A 188 -1.52 3.21 -20.03
N TYR A 189 -2.30 2.32 -20.64
CA TYR A 189 -3.08 2.62 -21.84
C TYR A 189 -4.06 3.77 -21.59
N ILE A 190 -4.88 3.69 -20.53
CA ILE A 190 -5.83 4.75 -20.16
C ILE A 190 -5.09 6.06 -19.90
N SER A 191 -3.97 6.01 -19.18
CA SER A 191 -3.17 7.19 -18.84
C SER A 191 -2.54 7.86 -20.08
N ASN A 192 -2.25 7.12 -21.13
CA ASN A 192 -1.71 7.67 -22.37
C ASN A 192 -2.78 8.09 -23.38
N HIS A 193 -4.03 7.60 -23.23
CA HIS A 193 -5.14 7.85 -24.17
C HIS A 193 -6.34 8.53 -23.51
N PHE A 194 -6.19 9.11 -22.30
CA PHE A 194 -7.29 9.72 -21.54
C PHE A 194 -8.01 10.88 -22.26
N SER A 195 -7.38 11.49 -23.29
CA SER A 195 -7.98 12.52 -24.12
C SER A 195 -8.82 11.96 -25.28
N GLU A 196 -8.84 10.65 -25.49
CA GLU A 196 -9.61 9.96 -26.51
C GLU A 196 -10.96 9.45 -25.94
N ASN A 197 -11.92 9.16 -26.82
CA ASN A 197 -13.20 8.59 -26.40
C ASN A 197 -13.06 7.08 -26.10
N LEU A 198 -12.42 6.76 -24.97
CA LEU A 198 -12.29 5.38 -24.51
C LEU A 198 -13.65 4.83 -24.05
N THR A 199 -14.00 3.65 -24.54
CA THR A 199 -15.20 2.92 -24.09
C THR A 199 -14.79 1.77 -23.14
N LEU A 200 -15.70 1.40 -22.23
CA LEU A 200 -15.50 0.25 -21.36
C LEU A 200 -15.26 -1.05 -22.14
N GLU A 201 -15.94 -1.19 -23.29
CA GLU A 201 -15.78 -2.33 -24.19
C GLU A 201 -14.35 -2.43 -24.76
N GLU A 202 -13.80 -1.33 -25.22
CA GLU A 202 -12.43 -1.28 -25.78
C GLU A 202 -11.42 -1.63 -24.71
N VAL A 203 -11.52 -1.00 -23.53
CA VAL A 203 -10.58 -1.24 -22.42
C VAL A 203 -10.68 -2.69 -21.92
N ALA A 204 -11.89 -3.24 -21.77
CA ALA A 204 -12.09 -4.63 -21.40
C ALA A 204 -11.48 -5.59 -22.43
N SER A 205 -11.69 -5.31 -23.73
CA SER A 205 -11.16 -6.12 -24.84
C SER A 205 -9.62 -6.13 -24.85
N LEU A 206 -8.98 -4.99 -24.58
CA LEU A 206 -7.52 -4.89 -24.47
C LEU A 206 -6.96 -5.74 -23.33
N ALA A 207 -7.72 -5.89 -22.24
CA ALA A 207 -7.39 -6.77 -21.13
C ALA A 207 -7.67 -8.26 -21.41
N GLY A 208 -8.33 -8.57 -22.50
CA GLY A 208 -8.79 -9.92 -22.77
C GLY A 208 -10.00 -10.36 -21.92
N PHE A 209 -10.78 -9.38 -21.41
CA PHE A 209 -12.00 -9.62 -20.63
C PHE A 209 -13.25 -9.25 -21.41
N SER A 210 -14.38 -9.88 -21.06
CA SER A 210 -15.69 -9.36 -21.45
C SER A 210 -16.01 -8.09 -20.64
N LYS A 211 -16.81 -7.17 -21.20
CA LYS A 211 -17.30 -5.98 -20.49
C LYS A 211 -17.86 -6.29 -19.10
N TYR A 212 -18.64 -7.37 -18.97
CA TYR A 212 -19.29 -7.77 -17.72
C TYR A 212 -18.33 -8.34 -16.67
N HIS A 213 -17.18 -8.82 -17.12
CA HIS A 213 -16.14 -9.37 -16.23
C HIS A 213 -15.14 -8.30 -15.82
N PHE A 214 -15.07 -7.22 -16.58
CA PHE A 214 -14.16 -6.10 -16.35
C PHE A 214 -14.80 -5.02 -15.46
N ALA A 215 -16.11 -4.83 -15.50
CA ALA A 215 -16.86 -3.87 -14.69
C ALA A 215 -17.23 -4.44 -13.32
#